data_711132d7a7dc4f8455641b587160e055
#
_entry.id   711132d7a7dc4f8455641b587160e055
#
_cell.length_a   1.000
_cell.length_b   1.000
_cell.length_c   1.000
_cell.angle_alpha   90.00
_cell.angle_beta   90.00
_cell.angle_gamma   90.00
#
_symmetry.space_group_name_H-M   'P 1'
#
loop_
_entity.id
_entity.type
_entity.pdbx_description
1 polymer ?
#
loop_
_entity_poly.entity_id
_entity_poly.type
_entity_poly.pdbx_seq_one_letter_code
_entity_poly.pdbx_strand_id
1 'polypeptide(L)'
;MPPPTTTALPLQYYLRRKCVAEAVGGLRALARAERLGAIVPVRGLAGLKQVRYERPRILRYLDCLNGLVDLATVVRENAARYP
;
A
#
# COMPACT_ATOMS: atom_id res chain seq x y z
N MET A 1 20.00 -10.43 16.48
CA MET A 1 18.88 -10.65 15.56
C MET A 1 18.86 -9.51 14.56
N PRO A 2 19.03 -9.82 13.29
CA PRO A 2 18.96 -8.72 12.32
C PRO A 2 17.57 -8.09 12.40
N PRO A 3 17.49 -6.78 12.28
CA PRO A 3 16.19 -6.14 12.19
C PRO A 3 15.44 -6.75 11.00
N PRO A 4 14.13 -6.92 11.09
CA PRO A 4 13.39 -7.34 9.92
C PRO A 4 13.74 -6.37 8.81
N THR A 5 14.07 -6.91 7.65
CA THR A 5 14.30 -6.13 6.45
C THR A 5 12.97 -5.49 6.02
N THR A 6 12.43 -4.68 6.86
CA THR A 6 11.39 -3.79 6.44
C THR A 6 12.11 -2.68 5.70
N THR A 7 12.00 -2.72 4.39
CA THR A 7 12.31 -1.56 3.60
C THR A 7 11.47 -0.44 4.19
N ALA A 8 12.10 0.44 4.92
CA ALA A 8 11.39 1.57 5.51
C ALA A 8 10.76 2.34 4.36
N LEU A 9 9.44 2.54 4.42
CA LEU A 9 8.76 3.36 3.44
C LEU A 9 9.31 4.79 3.52
N PRO A 10 9.51 5.44 2.38
CA PRO A 10 9.86 6.86 2.38
C PRO A 10 8.86 7.67 3.18
N LEU A 11 9.29 8.75 3.81
CA LEU A 11 8.42 9.61 4.61
C LEU A 11 7.46 10.44 3.78
N GLN A 12 7.57 10.41 2.47
CA GLN A 12 6.67 11.12 1.57
C GLN A 12 5.25 10.59 1.70
N TYR A 13 4.27 11.47 1.58
CA TYR A 13 2.87 11.07 1.65
C TYR A 13 2.47 10.18 0.47
N TYR A 14 2.90 10.54 -0.74
CA TYR A 14 2.60 9.78 -1.94
C TYR A 14 3.81 8.95 -2.33
N LEU A 15 3.63 7.64 -2.40
CA LEU A 15 4.69 6.69 -2.66
C LEU A 15 4.64 6.20 -4.10
N ARG A 16 5.81 5.92 -4.65
CA ARG A 16 5.93 5.34 -5.99
C ARG A 16 5.65 3.84 -5.94
N ARG A 17 5.17 3.30 -7.06
CA ARG A 17 4.84 1.88 -7.19
C ARG A 17 6.02 0.98 -6.80
N LYS A 18 7.24 1.31 -7.23
CA LYS A 18 8.43 0.54 -6.91
C LYS A 18 8.65 0.43 -5.40
N CYS A 19 8.52 1.54 -4.69
CA CYS A 19 8.71 1.56 -3.23
C CYS A 19 7.64 0.71 -2.53
N VAL A 20 6.40 0.81 -2.96
CA VAL A 20 5.31 0.04 -2.38
C VAL A 20 5.48 -1.44 -2.68
N ALA A 21 5.85 -1.79 -3.91
CA ALA A 21 6.09 -3.18 -4.28
C ALA A 21 7.16 -3.82 -3.40
N GLU A 22 8.27 -3.12 -3.19
CA GLU A 22 9.34 -3.63 -2.33
C GLU A 22 8.86 -3.85 -0.89
N ALA A 23 8.04 -2.94 -0.37
CA ALA A 23 7.54 -3.02 0.99
C ALA A 23 6.55 -4.18 1.20
N VAL A 24 5.76 -4.53 0.18
CA VAL A 24 4.71 -5.55 0.30
C VAL A 24 5.14 -6.93 -0.20
N GLY A 25 6.35 -7.07 -0.70
CA GLY A 25 6.86 -8.38 -1.12
C GLY A 25 6.96 -8.60 -2.63
N GLY A 26 6.92 -7.55 -3.43
CA GLY A 26 7.14 -7.59 -4.87
C GLY A 26 5.91 -7.18 -5.69
N LEU A 27 6.11 -7.06 -7.00
CA LEU A 27 5.05 -6.59 -7.90
C LEU A 27 3.83 -7.52 -7.93
N ARG A 28 4.04 -8.84 -7.84
CA ARG A 28 2.93 -9.80 -7.81
C ARG A 28 2.09 -9.64 -6.56
N ALA A 29 2.74 -9.45 -5.41
CA ALA A 29 2.05 -9.23 -4.15
C ALA A 29 1.26 -7.92 -4.20
N LEU A 30 1.84 -6.87 -4.77
CA LEU A 30 1.15 -5.60 -4.95
C LEU A 30 -0.05 -5.73 -5.87
N ALA A 31 0.10 -6.40 -7.02
CA ALA A 31 -1.01 -6.60 -7.96
C ALA A 31 -2.16 -7.39 -7.32
N ARG A 32 -1.83 -8.40 -6.52
CA ARG A 32 -2.84 -9.17 -5.78
C ARG A 32 -3.58 -8.30 -4.78
N ALA A 33 -2.86 -7.48 -4.01
CA ALA A 33 -3.45 -6.59 -3.04
C ALA A 33 -4.36 -5.55 -3.72
N GLU A 34 -3.96 -5.04 -4.87
CA GLU A 34 -4.79 -4.12 -5.65
C GLU A 34 -6.09 -4.79 -6.11
N ARG A 35 -6.02 -6.03 -6.58
CA ARG A 35 -7.22 -6.77 -6.99
C ARG A 35 -8.18 -7.02 -5.84
N LEU A 36 -7.66 -7.25 -4.66
CA LEU A 36 -8.48 -7.47 -3.47
C LEU A 36 -9.07 -6.18 -2.89
N GLY A 37 -8.62 -5.02 -3.37
CA GLY A 37 -9.01 -3.75 -2.78
C GLY A 37 -8.26 -3.40 -1.49
N ALA A 38 -7.23 -4.17 -1.15
CA ALA A 38 -6.43 -3.92 0.05
C ALA A 38 -5.43 -2.77 -0.15
N ILE A 39 -5.08 -2.49 -1.38
CA ILE A 39 -4.28 -1.33 -1.78
C ILE A 39 -4.97 -0.68 -2.96
N VAL A 40 -5.13 0.63 -2.91
CA VAL A 40 -5.77 1.39 -4.01
C VAL A 40 -4.78 2.41 -4.54
N PRO A 41 -4.42 2.31 -5.82
CA PRO A 41 -3.56 3.32 -6.44
C PRO A 41 -4.34 4.62 -6.67
N VAL A 42 -3.66 5.74 -6.49
CA VAL A 42 -4.22 7.06 -6.74
C VAL A 42 -3.69 7.56 -8.08
N ARG A 43 -4.60 7.99 -8.95
CA ARG A 43 -4.28 8.45 -10.31
C ARG A 43 -4.60 9.92 -10.46
N GLY A 44 -3.96 10.56 -11.45
CA GLY A 44 -4.28 11.93 -11.82
C GLY A 44 -3.78 13.01 -10.88
N LEU A 45 -2.84 12.70 -9.99
CA LEU A 45 -2.28 13.68 -9.07
C LEU A 45 -1.39 14.69 -9.83
N ALA A 46 -1.71 15.97 -9.73
CA ALA A 46 -0.88 17.06 -10.23
C ALA A 46 -0.37 16.85 -11.67
N GLY A 47 -1.17 16.22 -12.53
CA GLY A 47 -0.79 15.94 -13.91
C GLY A 47 0.20 14.79 -14.08
N LEU A 48 0.52 14.05 -13.03
CA LEU A 48 1.39 12.90 -13.11
C LEU A 48 0.69 11.75 -13.86
N LYS A 49 1.39 11.18 -14.83
CA LYS A 49 0.86 10.04 -15.59
C LYS A 49 0.94 8.73 -14.79
N GLN A 50 1.87 8.66 -13.85
CA GLN A 50 2.10 7.47 -13.06
C GLN A 50 1.23 7.47 -11.82
N VAL A 51 0.85 6.27 -11.40
CA VAL A 51 0.10 6.10 -10.15
C VAL A 51 0.97 6.41 -8.94
N ARG A 52 0.32 6.83 -7.86
CA ARG A 52 0.94 7.01 -6.55
C ARG A 52 0.10 6.26 -5.52
N TYR A 53 0.69 6.05 -4.36
CA TYR A 53 0.03 5.33 -3.26
C TYR A 53 0.11 6.18 -2.01
N GLU A 54 -0.98 6.29 -1.29
CA GLU A 54 -1.01 7.06 -0.05
C GLU A 54 -0.31 6.29 1.06
N ARG A 55 0.72 6.87 1.64
CA ARG A 55 1.53 6.24 2.69
C ARG A 55 0.69 5.68 3.86
N PRO A 56 -0.29 6.41 4.41
CA PRO A 56 -1.09 5.88 5.51
C PRO A 56 -1.82 4.59 5.15
N ARG A 57 -2.28 4.47 3.90
CA ARG A 57 -3.00 3.27 3.46
C ARG A 57 -2.07 2.09 3.24
N ILE A 58 -0.83 2.34 2.81
CA ILE A 58 0.17 1.28 2.70
C ILE A 58 0.59 0.81 4.09
N LEU A 59 0.77 1.72 5.05
CA LEU A 59 1.06 1.35 6.43
C LEU A 59 -0.06 0.47 7.02
N ARG A 60 -1.31 0.80 6.71
CA ARG A 60 -2.47 0.01 7.16
C ARG A 60 -2.44 -1.40 6.57
N TYR A 61 -2.08 -1.53 5.30
CA TYR A 61 -1.92 -2.84 4.68
C TYR A 61 -0.76 -3.64 5.32
N LEU A 62 0.34 -2.96 5.64
CA LEU A 62 1.45 -3.62 6.34
C LEU A 62 1.03 -4.11 7.73
N ASP A 63 0.19 -3.36 8.43
CA ASP A 63 -0.42 -3.83 9.69
C ASP A 63 -1.22 -5.11 9.46
N CYS A 64 -1.95 -5.19 8.35
CA CYS A 64 -2.68 -6.40 7.99
C CYS A 64 -1.72 -7.59 7.79
N LEU A 65 -0.61 -7.38 7.09
CA LEU A 65 0.40 -8.43 6.88
C LEU A 65 1.02 -8.88 8.19
N ASN A 66 1.10 -7.99 9.18
CA ASN A 66 1.64 -8.29 10.51
C ASN A 66 0.59 -8.84 11.47
N GLY A 67 -0.63 -9.06 11.02
CA GLY A 67 -1.70 -9.61 11.84
C GLY A 67 -2.35 -8.63 12.80
N LEU A 68 -2.09 -7.31 12.66
CA LEU A 68 -2.64 -6.29 13.56
C LEU A 68 -4.04 -5.87 13.17
N VAL A 69 -4.44 -6.12 11.93
CA VAL A 69 -5.78 -5.81 11.42
C VAL A 69 -6.11 -6.87 10.36
N ASP A 70 -7.38 -7.23 10.22
CA ASP A 70 -7.77 -8.21 9.21
C ASP A 70 -7.94 -7.57 7.83
N LEU A 71 -7.81 -8.40 6.81
CA LEU A 71 -7.87 -7.96 5.41
C LEU A 71 -9.23 -7.32 5.09
N ALA A 72 -10.31 -7.91 5.57
CA ALA A 72 -11.67 -7.40 5.31
C ALA A 72 -11.83 -5.97 5.82
N THR A 73 -11.24 -5.66 6.97
CA THR A 73 -11.27 -4.30 7.53
C THR A 73 -10.54 -3.32 6.63
N VAL A 74 -9.34 -3.68 6.16
CA VAL A 74 -8.55 -2.81 5.27
C VAL A 74 -9.29 -2.56 3.97
N VAL A 75 -9.87 -3.60 3.37
CA VAL A 75 -10.64 -3.48 2.13
C VAL A 75 -11.84 -2.56 2.32
N ARG A 76 -12.56 -2.70 3.42
CA ARG A 76 -13.73 -1.89 3.74
C ARG A 76 -13.36 -0.42 3.94
N GLU A 77 -12.26 -0.17 4.65
CA GLU A 77 -11.75 1.19 4.85
C GLU A 77 -11.39 1.85 3.52
N ASN A 78 -10.74 1.08 2.63
CA ASN A 78 -10.38 1.59 1.31
C ASN A 78 -11.61 1.89 0.46
N ALA A 79 -12.63 1.06 0.52
CA ALA A 79 -13.88 1.29 -0.21
C ALA A 79 -14.58 2.58 0.24
N ALA A 80 -14.50 2.91 1.54
CA ALA A 80 -15.05 4.15 2.06
C ALA A 80 -14.23 5.38 1.65
N ARG A 81 -12.91 5.23 1.56
CA ARG A 81 -12.02 6.35 1.21
C ARG A 81 -11.95 6.60 -0.30
N TYR A 82 -12.06 5.56 -1.12
CA TYR A 82 -11.97 5.64 -2.58
C TYR A 82 -13.25 5.10 -3.21
N PRO A 83 -14.35 5.85 -3.06
CA PRO A 83 -15.64 5.41 -3.59
C PRO A 83 -15.69 5.38 -5.11
#